data_4cddeba55355f13ca1103324f6dfbe84
#
_entry.id   4cddeba55355f13ca1103324f6dfbe84
#
_cell.length_a   1.000
_cell.length_b   1.000
_cell.length_c   1.000
_cell.angle_alpha   90.00
_cell.angle_beta   90.00
_cell.angle_gamma   90.00
#
_symmetry.space_group_name_H-M   'P 1'
#
loop_
_entity.id
_entity.type
_entity.pdbx_description
1 polymer ?
#
loop_
_entity_poly.entity_id
_entity_poly.type
_entity_poly.pdbx_seq_one_letter_code
_entity_poly.pdbx_strand_id
1 'polypeptide(L)'
;MKNFFAKFILSVLPIAVVDSLFFILFGTENSLTRWISFGFCNLAYLCLIMTPLFANSGKFMSNRASLWYISGWYLFLELIPGVICIWVNPVDYRWPLIVQALLCIIFVFWFLLTYITNNNINQSIEEQKAYSTRIKMLTLQLKNIQKEFTDKPELYAKIDKSYLKLQASPIRSCEEIKDIEEEIAIYIAEINGAAVSGDDETISNLTTKLNKKIDERNTTLKFNH
;
A
#
# COMPACT_ATOMS: atom_id res chain seq x y z
N MET A 1 1.88 18.32 -16.49
CA MET A 1 0.56 18.95 -16.73
C MET A 1 -0.06 18.55 -18.06
N LYS A 2 0.62 18.65 -19.22
CA LYS A 2 0.03 18.32 -20.56
C LYS A 2 -0.62 16.92 -20.62
N ASN A 3 0.00 15.90 -20.05
CA ASN A 3 -0.54 14.53 -20.09
C ASN A 3 -1.75 14.29 -19.15
N PHE A 4 -1.94 15.12 -18.13
CA PHE A 4 -3.12 15.04 -17.25
C PHE A 4 -4.37 15.52 -17.97
N PHE A 5 -4.29 16.66 -18.65
CA PHE A 5 -5.41 17.24 -19.40
C PHE A 5 -5.88 16.32 -20.53
N ALA A 6 -4.95 15.75 -21.28
CA ALA A 6 -5.26 14.81 -22.36
C ALA A 6 -5.95 13.53 -21.81
N LYS A 7 -5.48 12.98 -20.70
CA LYS A 7 -6.09 11.81 -20.05
C LYS A 7 -7.49 12.13 -19.51
N PHE A 8 -7.67 13.32 -18.92
CA PHE A 8 -8.97 13.75 -18.43
C PHE A 8 -9.98 13.90 -19.58
N ILE A 9 -9.63 14.57 -20.68
CA ILE A 9 -10.49 14.70 -21.85
C ILE A 9 -10.84 13.31 -22.41
N LEU A 10 -9.87 12.42 -22.53
CA LEU A 10 -10.10 11.05 -23.01
C LEU A 10 -11.05 10.26 -22.10
N SER A 11 -11.01 10.52 -20.79
CA SER A 11 -11.91 9.89 -19.82
C SER A 11 -13.33 10.47 -19.85
N VAL A 12 -13.50 11.72 -20.23
CA VAL A 12 -14.84 12.37 -20.30
C VAL A 12 -15.54 12.09 -21.63
N LEU A 13 -14.79 11.79 -22.69
CA LEU A 13 -15.34 11.60 -24.03
C LEU A 13 -16.41 10.50 -24.12
N PRO A 14 -16.28 9.31 -23.50
CA PRO A 14 -17.30 8.27 -23.54
C PRO A 14 -18.64 8.72 -22.93
N ILE A 15 -18.62 9.45 -21.81
CA ILE A 15 -19.85 9.94 -21.18
C ILE A 15 -20.55 10.98 -22.07
N ALA A 16 -19.79 11.87 -22.69
CA ALA A 16 -20.33 12.85 -23.61
C ALA A 16 -21.05 12.20 -24.81
N VAL A 17 -20.52 11.07 -25.30
CA VAL A 17 -21.17 10.30 -26.38
C VAL A 17 -22.45 9.65 -25.88
N VAL A 18 -22.44 9.02 -24.69
CA VAL A 18 -23.64 8.38 -24.10
C VAL A 18 -24.72 9.41 -23.83
N ASP A 19 -24.36 10.57 -23.26
CA ASP A 19 -25.28 11.66 -22.99
C ASP A 19 -25.89 12.23 -24.28
N SER A 20 -25.07 12.41 -25.31
CA SER A 20 -25.55 12.85 -26.62
C SER A 20 -26.54 11.86 -27.23
N LEU A 21 -26.28 10.57 -27.14
CA LEU A 21 -27.19 9.50 -27.59
C LEU A 21 -28.48 9.50 -26.79
N PHE A 22 -28.45 9.72 -25.49
CA PHE A 22 -29.65 9.81 -24.67
C PHE A 22 -30.55 10.96 -25.15
N PHE A 23 -30.01 12.16 -25.38
CA PHE A 23 -30.77 13.31 -25.87
C PHE A 23 -31.26 13.13 -27.30
N ILE A 24 -30.52 12.48 -28.18
CA ILE A 24 -30.95 12.20 -29.56
C ILE A 24 -32.13 11.22 -29.58
N LEU A 25 -32.07 10.16 -28.71
CA LEU A 25 -33.10 9.11 -28.72
C LEU A 25 -34.37 9.49 -27.96
N PHE A 26 -34.25 10.22 -26.87
CA PHE A 26 -35.36 10.50 -25.94
C PHE A 26 -35.77 11.98 -25.85
N GLY A 27 -34.96 12.89 -26.43
CA GLY A 27 -35.20 14.33 -26.36
C GLY A 27 -34.96 14.91 -24.97
N THR A 28 -35.53 16.11 -24.74
CA THR A 28 -35.41 16.84 -23.46
C THR A 28 -36.63 16.67 -22.56
N GLU A 29 -37.79 16.30 -23.12
CA GLU A 29 -39.03 16.08 -22.37
C GLU A 29 -39.17 14.65 -21.94
N ASN A 30 -38.51 14.33 -20.83
CA ASN A 30 -38.44 12.95 -20.30
C ASN A 30 -39.20 12.81 -18.98
N SER A 31 -39.67 11.59 -18.69
CA SER A 31 -40.27 11.25 -17.41
C SER A 31 -39.21 11.35 -16.28
N LEU A 32 -39.70 11.53 -15.04
CA LEU A 32 -38.86 11.56 -13.87
C LEU A 32 -38.02 10.26 -13.73
N THR A 33 -38.58 9.12 -14.10
CA THR A 33 -37.91 7.80 -14.12
C THR A 33 -36.67 7.81 -15.01
N ARG A 34 -36.79 8.34 -16.23
CA ARG A 34 -35.65 8.45 -17.17
C ARG A 34 -34.56 9.35 -16.64
N TRP A 35 -34.93 10.51 -16.06
CA TRP A 35 -33.97 11.45 -15.49
C TRP A 35 -33.23 10.87 -14.30
N ILE A 36 -33.93 10.14 -13.39
CA ILE A 36 -33.30 9.46 -12.26
C ILE A 36 -32.30 8.43 -12.78
N SER A 37 -32.71 7.54 -13.69
CA SER A 37 -31.85 6.48 -14.20
C SER A 37 -30.65 7.02 -14.97
N PHE A 38 -30.83 8.05 -15.77
CA PHE A 38 -29.76 8.77 -16.45
C PHE A 38 -28.77 9.39 -15.45
N GLY A 39 -29.26 10.03 -14.39
CA GLY A 39 -28.44 10.61 -13.34
C GLY A 39 -27.58 9.59 -12.60
N PHE A 40 -28.14 8.43 -12.24
CA PHE A 40 -27.38 7.36 -11.58
C PHE A 40 -26.33 6.73 -12.50
N CYS A 41 -26.62 6.51 -13.78
CA CYS A 41 -25.63 6.04 -14.75
C CYS A 41 -24.44 7.01 -14.87
N ASN A 42 -24.73 8.30 -14.94
CA ASN A 42 -23.70 9.35 -14.94
C ASN A 42 -22.91 9.39 -13.64
N LEU A 43 -23.59 9.27 -12.49
CA LEU A 43 -22.94 9.19 -11.18
C LEU A 43 -21.97 8.02 -11.09
N ALA A 44 -22.38 6.83 -11.54
CA ALA A 44 -21.54 5.65 -11.56
C ALA A 44 -20.29 5.85 -12.42
N TYR A 45 -20.44 6.49 -13.58
CA TYR A 45 -19.30 6.81 -14.43
C TYR A 45 -18.37 7.86 -13.80
N LEU A 46 -18.91 8.87 -13.15
CA LEU A 46 -18.13 9.86 -12.40
C LEU A 46 -17.33 9.20 -11.27
N CYS A 47 -17.94 8.27 -10.53
CA CYS A 47 -17.23 7.50 -9.50
C CYS A 47 -16.03 6.75 -10.09
N LEU A 48 -16.15 6.14 -11.27
CA LEU A 48 -15.06 5.45 -11.94
C LEU A 48 -13.92 6.42 -12.31
N ILE A 49 -14.24 7.60 -12.88
CA ILE A 49 -13.21 8.60 -13.25
C ILE A 49 -12.52 9.18 -12.02
N MET A 50 -13.26 9.38 -10.92
CA MET A 50 -12.71 9.96 -9.69
C MET A 50 -11.89 8.97 -8.87
N THR A 51 -12.04 7.67 -9.08
CA THR A 51 -11.30 6.62 -8.36
C THR A 51 -9.78 6.84 -8.32
N PRO A 52 -9.09 7.27 -9.40
CA PRO A 52 -7.65 7.54 -9.35
C PRO A 52 -7.24 8.65 -8.37
N LEU A 53 -8.14 9.57 -8.02
CA LEU A 53 -7.87 10.65 -7.07
C LEU A 53 -7.81 10.13 -5.63
N PHE A 54 -8.61 9.10 -5.32
CA PHE A 54 -8.61 8.43 -4.02
C PHE A 54 -7.52 7.36 -3.91
N ALA A 55 -7.05 6.84 -5.04
CA ALA A 55 -5.92 5.93 -5.08
C ALA A 55 -4.64 6.70 -4.78
N ASN A 56 -4.20 6.66 -3.53
CA ASN A 56 -2.99 7.33 -3.06
C ASN A 56 -1.83 7.12 -4.04
N SER A 57 -1.04 8.17 -4.28
CA SER A 57 0.12 8.15 -5.19
C SER A 57 1.26 7.23 -4.72
N GLY A 58 1.02 6.46 -3.67
CA GLY A 58 1.92 5.48 -3.09
C GLY A 58 2.37 4.42 -4.10
N LYS A 59 3.57 3.96 -3.93
CA LYS A 59 4.40 3.11 -4.81
C LYS A 59 3.79 1.73 -5.17
N PHE A 60 2.59 1.38 -4.68
CA PHE A 60 1.97 0.08 -4.94
C PHE A 60 0.81 0.16 -5.95
N MET A 61 1.05 -0.38 -7.14
CA MET A 61 0.04 -0.55 -8.21
C MET A 61 -1.16 -1.42 -7.78
N SER A 62 -0.99 -2.33 -6.82
CA SER A 62 -2.03 -3.24 -6.34
C SER A 62 -3.25 -2.52 -5.77
N ASN A 63 -3.05 -1.42 -5.04
CA ASN A 63 -4.14 -0.70 -4.41
C ASN A 63 -5.00 0.11 -5.38
N ARG A 64 -4.39 0.58 -6.46
CA ARG A 64 -5.12 1.24 -7.55
C ARG A 64 -6.03 0.27 -8.28
N ALA A 65 -5.52 -0.94 -8.53
CA ALA A 65 -6.27 -1.95 -9.27
C ALA A 65 -7.54 -2.38 -8.53
N SER A 66 -7.49 -2.57 -7.19
CA SER A 66 -8.66 -3.00 -6.41
C SER A 66 -9.78 -1.95 -6.38
N LEU A 67 -9.45 -0.67 -6.21
CA LEU A 67 -10.44 0.41 -6.24
C LEU A 67 -11.04 0.60 -7.64
N TRP A 68 -10.22 0.51 -8.69
CA TRP A 68 -10.66 0.55 -10.07
C TRP A 68 -11.61 -0.59 -10.40
N TYR A 69 -11.30 -1.78 -9.91
CA TYR A 69 -12.11 -2.97 -10.11
C TYR A 69 -13.51 -2.80 -9.48
N ILE A 70 -13.58 -2.32 -8.24
CA ILE A 70 -14.84 -2.07 -7.54
C ILE A 70 -15.67 -0.99 -8.25
N SER A 71 -15.05 0.11 -8.65
CA SER A 71 -15.75 1.18 -9.38
C SER A 71 -16.22 0.73 -10.75
N GLY A 72 -15.46 -0.12 -11.44
CA GLY A 72 -15.85 -0.73 -12.70
C GLY A 72 -17.05 -1.68 -12.55
N TRP A 73 -17.06 -2.51 -11.52
CA TRP A 73 -18.20 -3.38 -11.22
C TRP A 73 -19.44 -2.58 -10.86
N TYR A 74 -19.31 -1.50 -10.08
CA TYR A 74 -20.42 -0.62 -9.77
C TYR A 74 -21.02 0.00 -11.03
N LEU A 75 -20.18 0.54 -11.92
CA LEU A 75 -20.64 1.07 -13.20
C LEU A 75 -21.42 0.02 -13.99
N PHE A 76 -20.89 -1.20 -14.09
CA PHE A 76 -21.53 -2.28 -14.83
C PHE A 76 -22.89 -2.68 -14.21
N LEU A 77 -22.95 -2.82 -12.88
CA LEU A 77 -24.17 -3.17 -12.15
C LEU A 77 -25.22 -2.05 -12.22
N GLU A 78 -24.82 -0.79 -12.28
CA GLU A 78 -25.72 0.35 -12.37
C GLU A 78 -26.27 0.57 -13.79
N LEU A 79 -25.43 0.30 -14.82
CA LEU A 79 -25.86 0.42 -16.21
C LEU A 79 -27.00 -0.53 -16.57
N ILE A 80 -27.01 -1.75 -16.03
CA ILE A 80 -28.05 -2.75 -16.35
C ILE A 80 -29.46 -2.23 -15.96
N PRO A 81 -29.77 -1.96 -14.67
CA PRO A 81 -31.08 -1.44 -14.29
C PRO A 81 -31.33 -0.04 -14.84
N GLY A 82 -30.29 0.81 -14.95
CA GLY A 82 -30.41 2.15 -15.50
C GLY A 82 -30.90 2.15 -16.93
N VAL A 83 -30.26 1.38 -17.81
CA VAL A 83 -30.67 1.24 -19.22
C VAL A 83 -32.06 0.62 -19.33
N ILE A 84 -32.36 -0.44 -18.56
CA ILE A 84 -33.69 -1.07 -18.56
C ILE A 84 -34.77 -0.03 -18.17
N CYS A 85 -34.54 0.74 -17.11
CA CYS A 85 -35.50 1.76 -16.66
C CYS A 85 -35.67 2.92 -17.67
N ILE A 86 -34.61 3.31 -18.39
CA ILE A 86 -34.70 4.31 -19.46
C ILE A 86 -35.58 3.82 -20.62
N TRP A 87 -35.43 2.54 -21.02
CA TRP A 87 -36.18 1.96 -22.12
C TRP A 87 -37.62 1.63 -21.76
N VAL A 88 -37.82 0.90 -20.63
CA VAL A 88 -39.17 0.48 -20.18
C VAL A 88 -40.00 1.66 -19.66
N ASN A 89 -39.32 2.68 -19.11
CA ASN A 89 -39.91 3.87 -18.57
C ASN A 89 -41.10 3.62 -17.61
N PRO A 90 -40.88 2.90 -16.48
CA PRO A 90 -41.95 2.63 -15.53
C PRO A 90 -42.66 3.90 -15.07
N VAL A 91 -43.97 3.83 -14.91
CA VAL A 91 -44.78 4.98 -14.47
C VAL A 91 -44.45 5.39 -13.05
N ASP A 92 -44.17 4.41 -12.18
CA ASP A 92 -43.75 4.66 -10.79
C ASP A 92 -42.21 4.75 -10.71
N TYR A 93 -41.71 5.97 -10.51
CA TYR A 93 -40.30 6.28 -10.38
C TYR A 93 -39.65 5.76 -9.08
N ARG A 94 -40.47 5.39 -8.09
CA ARG A 94 -39.97 4.97 -6.77
C ARG A 94 -39.14 3.71 -6.84
N TRP A 95 -39.55 2.74 -7.65
CA TRP A 95 -38.84 1.49 -7.83
C TRP A 95 -37.43 1.65 -8.44
N PRO A 96 -37.28 2.36 -9.58
CA PRO A 96 -35.97 2.69 -10.12
C PRO A 96 -35.07 3.42 -9.12
N LEU A 97 -35.62 4.40 -8.39
CA LEU A 97 -34.89 5.15 -7.39
C LEU A 97 -34.39 4.26 -6.24
N ILE A 98 -35.24 3.39 -5.70
CA ILE A 98 -34.87 2.51 -4.60
C ILE A 98 -33.77 1.53 -5.03
N VAL A 99 -33.91 0.90 -6.19
CA VAL A 99 -32.92 -0.07 -6.68
C VAL A 99 -31.57 0.59 -6.91
N GLN A 100 -31.52 1.70 -7.60
CA GLN A 100 -30.29 2.40 -7.94
C GLN A 100 -29.63 3.05 -6.70
N ALA A 101 -30.45 3.61 -5.79
CA ALA A 101 -29.93 4.12 -4.52
C ALA A 101 -29.33 3.00 -3.64
N LEU A 102 -29.95 1.83 -3.62
CA LEU A 102 -29.44 0.67 -2.88
C LEU A 102 -28.08 0.20 -3.44
N LEU A 103 -27.95 0.12 -4.77
CA LEU A 103 -26.69 -0.21 -5.44
C LEU A 103 -25.60 0.83 -5.11
N CYS A 104 -25.94 2.12 -5.12
CA CYS A 104 -25.03 3.18 -4.74
C CYS A 104 -24.56 3.06 -3.28
N ILE A 105 -25.46 2.77 -2.34
CA ILE A 105 -25.11 2.58 -0.93
C ILE A 105 -24.16 1.37 -0.75
N ILE A 106 -24.46 0.24 -1.41
CA ILE A 106 -23.60 -0.94 -1.37
C ILE A 106 -22.22 -0.62 -1.94
N PHE A 107 -22.16 0.12 -3.05
CA PHE A 107 -20.90 0.56 -3.65
C PHE A 107 -20.07 1.42 -2.69
N VAL A 108 -20.69 2.46 -2.09
CA VAL A 108 -20.00 3.37 -1.16
C VAL A 108 -19.44 2.59 0.03
N PHE A 109 -20.23 1.68 0.59
CA PHE A 109 -19.80 0.84 1.70
C PHE A 109 -18.58 -0.03 1.30
N TRP A 110 -18.64 -0.71 0.17
CA TRP A 110 -17.55 -1.57 -0.30
C TRP A 110 -16.31 -0.78 -0.69
N PHE A 111 -16.50 0.38 -1.30
CA PHE A 111 -15.41 1.30 -1.65
C PHE A 111 -14.67 1.78 -0.41
N LEU A 112 -15.40 2.21 0.64
CA LEU A 112 -14.80 2.66 1.89
C LEU A 112 -14.04 1.54 2.62
N LEU A 113 -14.62 0.34 2.69
CA LEU A 113 -13.94 -0.81 3.28
C LEU A 113 -12.62 -1.10 2.56
N THR A 114 -12.65 -1.14 1.25
CA THR A 114 -11.44 -1.39 0.45
C THR A 114 -10.41 -0.27 0.60
N TYR A 115 -10.86 0.98 0.64
CA TYR A 115 -9.99 2.13 0.84
C TYR A 115 -9.26 2.07 2.19
N ILE A 116 -9.98 1.77 3.28
CA ILE A 116 -9.40 1.62 4.62
C ILE A 116 -8.41 0.46 4.67
N THR A 117 -8.82 -0.71 4.14
CA THR A 117 -7.96 -1.90 4.12
C THR A 117 -6.68 -1.66 3.31
N ASN A 118 -6.77 -1.02 2.17
CA ASN A 118 -5.62 -0.67 1.35
C ASN A 118 -4.65 0.28 2.06
N ASN A 119 -5.15 1.26 2.81
CA ASN A 119 -4.31 2.17 3.58
C ASN A 119 -3.56 1.44 4.70
N ASN A 120 -4.23 0.54 5.43
CA ASN A 120 -3.60 -0.25 6.48
C ASN A 120 -2.52 -1.19 5.93
N ILE A 121 -2.78 -1.85 4.79
CA ILE A 121 -1.80 -2.71 4.10
C ILE A 121 -0.59 -1.89 3.64
N ASN A 122 -0.79 -0.69 3.11
CA ASN A 122 0.30 0.19 2.68
C ASN A 122 1.20 0.59 3.84
N GLN A 123 0.60 0.98 4.96
CA GLN A 123 1.34 1.34 6.16
C GLN A 123 2.20 0.16 6.65
N SER A 124 1.64 -1.03 6.75
CA SER A 124 2.38 -2.24 7.13
C SER A 124 3.53 -2.57 6.17
N ILE A 125 3.33 -2.38 4.87
CA ILE A 125 4.38 -2.60 3.86
C ILE A 125 5.49 -1.54 3.96
N GLU A 126 5.16 -0.27 4.22
CA GLU A 126 6.15 0.78 4.41
C GLU A 126 6.98 0.56 5.66
N GLU A 127 6.34 0.15 6.76
CA GLU A 127 7.02 -0.23 8.00
C GLU A 127 7.97 -1.41 7.76
N GLN A 128 7.52 -2.48 7.12
CA GLN A 128 8.37 -3.62 6.78
C GLN A 128 9.56 -3.25 5.89
N LYS A 129 9.37 -2.32 4.94
CA LYS A 129 10.47 -1.82 4.10
C LYS A 129 11.47 -0.99 4.89
N ALA A 130 11.01 -0.15 5.80
CA ALA A 130 11.88 0.63 6.68
C ALA A 130 12.74 -0.31 7.53
N TYR A 131 12.15 -1.36 8.12
CA TYR A 131 12.89 -2.38 8.88
C TYR A 131 13.89 -3.15 8.02
N SER A 132 13.47 -3.59 6.83
CA SER A 132 14.38 -4.27 5.91
C SER A 132 15.58 -3.41 5.55
N THR A 133 15.36 -2.13 5.32
CA THR A 133 16.41 -1.18 4.99
C THR A 133 17.34 -0.97 6.18
N ARG A 134 16.80 -0.84 7.41
CA ARG A 134 17.59 -0.69 8.64
C ARG A 134 18.50 -1.89 8.87
N ILE A 135 18.00 -3.12 8.82
CA ILE A 135 18.79 -4.34 8.98
C ILE A 135 19.87 -4.44 7.90
N LYS A 136 19.57 -4.14 6.65
CA LYS A 136 20.57 -4.12 5.58
C LYS A 136 21.68 -3.10 5.84
N MET A 137 21.33 -1.90 6.34
CA MET A 137 22.33 -0.88 6.68
C MET A 137 23.23 -1.35 7.83
N LEU A 138 22.69 -1.93 8.90
CA LEU A 138 23.46 -2.46 10.01
C LEU A 138 24.38 -3.61 9.57
N THR A 139 23.88 -4.49 8.71
CA THR A 139 24.68 -5.58 8.12
C THR A 139 25.83 -5.04 7.26
N LEU A 140 25.58 -3.97 6.48
CA LEU A 140 26.60 -3.32 5.66
C LEU A 140 27.66 -2.65 6.52
N GLN A 141 27.27 -2.00 7.63
CA GLN A 141 28.21 -1.41 8.59
C GLN A 141 29.13 -2.47 9.20
N LEU A 142 28.57 -3.60 9.66
CA LEU A 142 29.38 -4.71 10.18
C LEU A 142 30.35 -5.25 9.13
N LYS A 143 29.92 -5.36 7.88
CA LYS A 143 30.79 -5.81 6.78
C LYS A 143 31.92 -4.84 6.51
N ASN A 144 31.68 -3.54 6.65
CA ASN A 144 32.72 -2.53 6.48
C ASN A 144 33.74 -2.59 7.63
N ILE A 145 33.27 -2.70 8.89
CA ILE A 145 34.12 -2.89 10.06
C ILE A 145 34.97 -4.16 9.91
N GLN A 146 34.36 -5.29 9.48
CA GLN A 146 35.05 -6.55 9.25
C GLN A 146 36.26 -6.40 8.32
N LYS A 147 36.17 -5.60 7.27
CA LYS A 147 37.27 -5.39 6.31
C LYS A 147 38.49 -4.71 6.93
N GLU A 148 38.30 -3.91 7.98
CA GLU A 148 39.40 -3.22 8.68
C GLU A 148 40.24 -4.17 9.51
N PHE A 149 39.73 -5.37 9.83
CA PHE A 149 40.41 -6.38 10.67
C PHE A 149 40.96 -7.59 9.89
N THR A 150 41.23 -7.42 8.60
CA THR A 150 41.76 -8.50 7.75
C THR A 150 43.09 -9.04 8.28
N ASP A 151 43.88 -8.19 8.94
CA ASP A 151 45.20 -8.53 9.52
C ASP A 151 45.11 -9.19 10.92
N LYS A 152 43.88 -9.24 11.51
CA LYS A 152 43.64 -9.78 12.87
C LYS A 152 42.60 -10.92 12.80
N PRO A 153 43.01 -12.15 12.54
CA PRO A 153 42.12 -13.27 12.22
C PRO A 153 41.10 -13.61 13.32
N GLU A 154 41.46 -13.44 14.59
CA GLU A 154 40.52 -13.69 15.70
C GLU A 154 39.37 -12.68 15.77
N LEU A 155 39.65 -11.39 15.62
CA LEU A 155 38.64 -10.35 15.60
C LEU A 155 37.81 -10.42 14.34
N TYR A 156 38.45 -10.68 13.20
CA TYR A 156 37.75 -10.91 11.93
C TYR A 156 36.72 -12.02 12.08
N ALA A 157 37.08 -13.18 12.62
CA ALA A 157 36.17 -14.30 12.78
C ALA A 157 35.00 -14.01 13.73
N LYS A 158 35.22 -13.20 14.80
CA LYS A 158 34.16 -12.80 15.72
C LYS A 158 33.16 -11.84 15.05
N ILE A 159 33.67 -10.85 14.31
CA ILE A 159 32.83 -9.86 13.58
C ILE A 159 32.09 -10.57 12.44
N ASP A 160 32.75 -11.47 11.71
CA ASP A 160 32.15 -12.28 10.66
C ASP A 160 30.98 -13.12 11.16
N LYS A 161 31.11 -13.72 12.33
CA LYS A 161 30.02 -14.46 12.97
C LYS A 161 28.80 -13.57 13.23
N SER A 162 29.02 -12.34 13.72
CA SER A 162 27.94 -11.36 13.95
C SER A 162 27.29 -10.92 12.64
N TYR A 163 28.11 -10.67 11.60
CA TYR A 163 27.66 -10.33 10.26
C TYR A 163 26.78 -11.44 9.67
N LEU A 164 27.24 -12.68 9.69
CA LEU A 164 26.49 -13.82 9.14
C LEU A 164 25.17 -14.06 9.90
N LYS A 165 25.18 -13.94 11.24
CA LYS A 165 23.97 -14.05 12.05
C LYS A 165 22.95 -12.95 11.72
N LEU A 166 23.39 -11.69 11.58
CA LEU A 166 22.51 -10.58 11.27
C LEU A 166 21.99 -10.68 9.82
N GLN A 167 22.84 -11.13 8.89
CA GLN A 167 22.46 -11.38 7.50
C GLN A 167 21.41 -12.49 7.37
N ALA A 168 21.50 -13.54 8.18
CA ALA A 168 20.55 -14.66 8.21
C ALA A 168 19.30 -14.36 9.05
N SER A 169 19.25 -13.22 9.75
CA SER A 169 18.13 -12.84 10.60
C SER A 169 16.87 -12.53 9.78
N PRO A 170 15.67 -12.88 10.29
CA PRO A 170 14.42 -12.52 9.63
C PRO A 170 14.29 -11.00 9.44
N ILE A 171 13.81 -10.57 8.28
CA ILE A 171 13.69 -9.12 7.91
C ILE A 171 12.49 -8.44 8.57
N ARG A 172 11.63 -9.19 9.24
CA ARG A 172 10.46 -8.64 9.94
C ARG A 172 10.82 -8.11 11.32
N SER A 173 10.05 -7.15 11.80
CA SER A 173 10.12 -6.59 13.13
C SER A 173 8.74 -6.59 13.79
N CYS A 174 8.70 -6.53 15.11
CA CYS A 174 7.50 -6.31 15.89
C CYS A 174 7.82 -5.30 17.00
N GLU A 175 6.79 -4.78 17.67
CA GLU A 175 6.97 -3.76 18.72
C GLU A 175 7.93 -4.22 19.81
N GLU A 176 7.83 -5.50 20.20
CA GLU A 176 8.59 -6.09 21.31
C GLU A 176 10.10 -6.22 21.05
N ILE A 177 10.54 -6.15 19.79
CA ILE A 177 11.96 -6.24 19.43
C ILE A 177 12.60 -4.90 19.07
N LYS A 178 11.81 -3.81 19.05
CA LYS A 178 12.34 -2.47 18.68
C LYS A 178 13.50 -2.06 19.59
N ASP A 179 13.36 -2.26 20.90
CA ASP A 179 14.40 -1.93 21.87
C ASP A 179 15.67 -2.78 21.65
N ILE A 180 15.50 -4.08 21.33
CA ILE A 180 16.62 -4.98 21.03
C ILE A 180 17.32 -4.54 19.73
N GLU A 181 16.59 -4.12 18.73
CA GLU A 181 17.14 -3.61 17.46
C GLU A 181 17.89 -2.29 17.66
N GLU A 182 17.46 -1.45 18.59
CA GLU A 182 18.13 -0.22 18.95
C GLU A 182 19.45 -0.53 19.67
N GLU A 183 19.46 -1.45 20.63
CA GLU A 183 20.68 -1.91 21.29
C GLU A 183 21.68 -2.53 20.28
N ILE A 184 21.21 -3.30 19.31
CA ILE A 184 22.06 -3.86 18.23
C ILE A 184 22.72 -2.71 17.45
N ALA A 185 21.98 -1.66 17.12
CA ALA A 185 22.52 -0.51 16.39
C ALA A 185 23.57 0.25 17.23
N ILE A 186 23.34 0.41 18.54
CA ILE A 186 24.27 1.03 19.47
C ILE A 186 25.57 0.21 19.55
N TYR A 187 25.49 -1.12 19.75
CA TYR A 187 26.69 -1.97 19.79
C TYR A 187 27.50 -1.90 18.49
N ILE A 188 26.85 -1.86 17.32
CA ILE A 188 27.55 -1.72 16.05
C ILE A 188 28.28 -0.37 15.96
N ALA A 189 27.64 0.72 16.42
CA ALA A 189 28.25 2.05 16.46
C ALA A 189 29.45 2.11 17.44
N GLU A 190 29.33 1.47 18.62
CA GLU A 190 30.40 1.38 19.60
C GLU A 190 31.59 0.56 19.08
N ILE A 191 31.33 -0.58 18.39
CA ILE A 191 32.37 -1.38 17.73
C ILE A 191 33.11 -0.54 16.68
N ASN A 192 32.37 0.24 15.89
CA ASN A 192 32.99 1.13 14.92
C ASN A 192 33.87 2.20 15.58
N GLY A 193 33.42 2.78 16.69
CA GLY A 193 34.20 3.72 17.49
C GLY A 193 35.47 3.10 18.08
N ALA A 194 35.36 1.89 18.64
CA ALA A 194 36.48 1.13 19.17
C ALA A 194 37.47 0.69 18.06
N ALA A 195 36.98 0.43 16.86
CA ALA A 195 37.83 0.12 15.70
C ALA A 195 38.72 1.30 15.34
N VAL A 196 38.18 2.53 15.35
CA VAL A 196 38.95 3.76 15.10
C VAL A 196 40.01 4.00 16.19
N SER A 197 39.71 3.65 17.45
CA SER A 197 40.67 3.80 18.57
C SER A 197 41.67 2.65 18.69
N GLY A 198 41.48 1.57 17.97
CA GLY A 198 42.35 0.38 17.99
C GLY A 198 42.26 -0.46 19.27
N ASP A 199 41.15 -0.37 20.01
CA ASP A 199 40.91 -1.11 21.25
C ASP A 199 40.33 -2.52 20.97
N ASP A 200 41.23 -3.48 20.73
CA ASP A 200 40.87 -4.84 20.35
C ASP A 200 40.08 -5.60 21.45
N GLU A 201 40.37 -5.31 22.73
CA GLU A 201 39.65 -5.94 23.85
C GLU A 201 38.20 -5.49 23.93
N THR A 202 37.97 -4.18 23.82
CA THR A 202 36.62 -3.59 23.77
C THR A 202 35.83 -4.13 22.57
N ILE A 203 36.43 -4.23 21.40
CA ILE A 203 35.79 -4.78 20.20
C ILE A 203 35.36 -6.24 20.44
N SER A 204 36.22 -7.06 21.01
CA SER A 204 35.93 -8.47 21.31
C SER A 204 34.75 -8.62 22.27
N ASN A 205 34.71 -7.79 23.32
CA ASN A 205 33.64 -7.78 24.33
C ASN A 205 32.30 -7.30 23.72
N LEU A 206 32.31 -6.20 22.98
CA LEU A 206 31.12 -5.64 22.33
C LEU A 206 30.57 -6.61 21.28
N THR A 207 31.43 -7.27 20.50
CA THR A 207 30.97 -8.25 19.49
C THR A 207 30.31 -9.47 20.17
N THR A 208 30.75 -9.85 21.35
CA THR A 208 30.12 -10.94 22.12
C THR A 208 28.75 -10.52 22.63
N LYS A 209 28.59 -9.29 23.13
CA LYS A 209 27.30 -8.73 23.53
C LYS A 209 26.34 -8.58 22.33
N LEU A 210 26.84 -8.09 21.21
CA LEU A 210 26.09 -7.98 19.95
C LEU A 210 25.55 -9.34 19.50
N ASN A 211 26.37 -10.39 19.50
CA ASN A 211 25.94 -11.74 19.15
C ASN A 211 24.79 -12.24 20.04
N LYS A 212 24.86 -11.96 21.35
CA LYS A 212 23.81 -12.34 22.31
C LYS A 212 22.50 -11.59 21.99
N LYS A 213 22.59 -10.30 21.65
CA LYS A 213 21.39 -9.51 21.30
C LYS A 213 20.78 -9.92 19.96
N ILE A 214 21.59 -10.32 18.98
CA ILE A 214 21.08 -10.86 17.72
C ILE A 214 20.36 -12.20 17.97
N ASP A 215 20.90 -13.06 18.84
CA ASP A 215 20.25 -14.33 19.20
C ASP A 215 18.94 -14.10 19.97
N GLU A 216 18.91 -13.15 20.91
CA GLU A 216 17.69 -12.72 21.62
C GLU A 216 16.61 -12.25 20.66
N ARG A 217 16.95 -11.33 19.75
CA ARG A 217 16.07 -10.87 18.67
C ARG A 217 15.48 -12.01 17.85
N ASN A 218 16.36 -12.91 17.39
CA ASN A 218 15.94 -14.03 16.53
C ASN A 218 15.05 -15.02 17.27
N THR A 219 15.28 -15.19 18.57
CA THR A 219 14.47 -16.05 19.43
C THR A 219 13.10 -15.44 19.68
N THR A 220 13.03 -14.18 20.04
CA THR A 220 11.76 -13.45 20.23
C THR A 220 10.90 -13.49 18.96
N LEU A 221 11.51 -13.32 17.79
CA LEU A 221 10.79 -13.41 16.50
C LEU A 221 10.26 -14.82 16.18
N LYS A 222 10.81 -15.86 16.75
CA LYS A 222 10.32 -17.25 16.56
C LYS A 222 9.11 -17.55 17.44
N PHE A 223 9.03 -16.94 18.61
CA PHE A 223 7.93 -17.19 19.56
C PHE A 223 6.68 -16.33 19.27
N ASN A 224 6.83 -15.23 18.55
CA ASN A 224 5.71 -14.33 18.19
C ASN A 224 5.11 -14.67 16.82
N HIS A 225 4.93 -15.98 16.60
CA HIS A 225 4.30 -16.55 15.41
C HIS A 225 2.90 -17.07 15.69
#